data_edbd396af72d4d65bcafde717d4ce487
#
_entry.id   edbd396af72d4d65bcafde717d4ce487
#
_cell.length_a   1.000
_cell.length_b   1.000
_cell.length_c   1.000
_cell.angle_alpha   90.00
_cell.angle_beta   90.00
_cell.angle_gamma   90.00
#
_symmetry.space_group_name_H-M   'P 1'
#
loop_
_entity.id
_entity.type
_entity.pdbx_description
1 polymer ?
#
loop_
_entity_poly.entity_id
_entity_poly.type
_entity_poly.pdbx_seq_one_letter_code
_entity_poly.pdbx_strand_id
1 'polypeptide(L)'
;MNIKTVFNILITGLLISCSGDTKTVDLELESMQCLSCSMAIEDILVDLDGVEKVAIDLKNKSGKVTYKASVVNMEAIEKVIVAIGYNVNVKKADPGAYANLEICCKKPEDQ
;
A
#
# COMPACT_ATOMS: atom_id res chain seq x y z
N MET A 1 -39.36 -31.69 -3.66
CA MET A 1 -38.41 -30.63 -3.41
C MET A 1 -38.73 -29.40 -4.28
N ASN A 2 -38.95 -28.27 -3.68
CA ASN A 2 -39.42 -27.08 -4.41
C ASN A 2 -38.27 -26.40 -5.16
N ILE A 3 -38.48 -26.10 -6.42
CA ILE A 3 -37.51 -25.37 -7.26
C ILE A 3 -37.07 -24.06 -6.59
N LYS A 4 -37.97 -23.39 -5.86
CA LYS A 4 -37.68 -22.16 -5.13
C LYS A 4 -36.63 -22.34 -4.04
N THR A 5 -36.60 -23.46 -3.38
CA THR A 5 -35.62 -23.77 -2.31
C THR A 5 -34.23 -24.02 -2.91
N VAL A 6 -34.16 -24.69 -4.05
CA VAL A 6 -32.91 -24.97 -4.76
C VAL A 6 -32.32 -23.65 -5.31
N PHE A 7 -33.17 -22.77 -5.83
CA PHE A 7 -32.76 -21.49 -6.36
C PHE A 7 -32.18 -20.56 -5.28
N ASN A 8 -32.78 -20.55 -4.09
CA ASN A 8 -32.26 -19.75 -2.96
C ASN A 8 -30.87 -20.22 -2.50
N ILE A 9 -30.63 -21.53 -2.48
CA ILE A 9 -29.33 -22.07 -2.06
C ILE A 9 -28.22 -21.68 -3.05
N LEU A 10 -28.52 -21.67 -4.35
CA LEU A 10 -27.58 -21.29 -5.41
C LEU A 10 -27.21 -19.81 -5.33
N ILE A 11 -28.16 -18.93 -5.02
CA ILE A 11 -27.93 -17.48 -4.89
C ILE A 11 -27.04 -17.19 -3.69
N THR A 12 -27.26 -17.87 -2.58
CA THR A 12 -26.46 -17.68 -1.35
C THR A 12 -25.00 -18.10 -1.57
N GLY A 13 -24.75 -19.17 -2.32
CA GLY A 13 -23.40 -19.62 -2.65
C GLY A 13 -22.62 -18.64 -3.51
N LEU A 14 -23.29 -17.96 -4.44
CA LEU A 14 -22.67 -16.96 -5.31
C LEU A 14 -22.23 -15.69 -4.56
N LEU A 15 -22.97 -15.27 -3.54
CA LEU A 15 -22.66 -14.09 -2.74
C LEU A 15 -21.41 -14.30 -1.89
N ILE A 16 -21.12 -15.50 -1.42
CA ILE A 16 -19.93 -15.81 -0.62
C ILE A 16 -18.67 -15.78 -1.48
N SER A 17 -18.74 -16.16 -2.76
CA SER A 17 -17.59 -16.18 -3.66
C SER A 17 -17.18 -14.77 -4.13
N CYS A 18 -17.99 -13.75 -3.91
CA CYS A 18 -17.72 -12.37 -4.30
C CYS A 18 -17.07 -11.53 -3.19
N SER A 19 -16.96 -12.05 -1.96
CA SER A 19 -16.32 -11.36 -0.84
C SER A 19 -14.79 -11.50 -0.91
N GLY A 20 -14.16 -10.83 -1.83
CA GLY A 20 -12.75 -10.96 -2.16
C GLY A 20 -11.75 -10.94 -1.00
N ASP A 21 -10.51 -11.19 -1.32
CA ASP A 21 -9.35 -11.18 -0.44
C ASP A 21 -8.70 -9.80 -0.33
N THR A 22 -9.42 -8.76 -0.70
CA THR A 22 -8.96 -7.36 -0.68
C THR A 22 -8.84 -6.84 0.74
N LYS A 23 -7.69 -6.25 1.05
CA LYS A 23 -7.41 -5.60 2.34
C LYS A 23 -7.02 -4.15 2.14
N THR A 24 -7.38 -3.31 3.11
CA THR A 24 -6.94 -1.92 3.16
C THR A 24 -6.15 -1.72 4.44
N VAL A 25 -4.93 -1.16 4.31
CA VAL A 25 -4.03 -0.92 5.43
C VAL A 25 -3.56 0.52 5.45
N ASP A 26 -3.22 0.99 6.64
CA ASP A 26 -2.61 2.31 6.83
C ASP A 26 -1.10 2.16 6.92
N LEU A 27 -0.39 3.13 6.35
CA LEU A 27 1.07 3.22 6.39
C LEU A 27 1.48 4.49 7.12
N GLU A 28 2.49 4.40 7.97
CA GLU A 28 3.18 5.56 8.54
C GLU A 28 4.39 5.85 7.67
N LEU A 29 4.47 7.08 7.15
CA LEU A 29 5.49 7.52 6.21
C LEU A 29 6.22 8.76 6.77
N GLU A 30 6.76 8.64 7.97
CA GLU A 30 7.29 9.77 8.74
C GLU A 30 8.46 10.50 8.07
N SER A 31 9.22 9.81 7.22
CA SER A 31 10.36 10.42 6.54
C SER A 31 10.01 11.13 5.23
N MET A 32 8.76 11.03 4.79
CA MET A 32 8.27 11.74 3.60
C MET A 32 8.22 13.25 3.87
N GLN A 33 8.90 14.05 3.04
CA GLN A 33 9.07 15.49 3.30
C GLN A 33 8.30 16.39 2.34
N CYS A 34 8.13 16.02 1.08
CA CYS A 34 7.62 16.91 0.05
C CYS A 34 6.73 16.18 -0.95
N LEU A 35 6.10 16.96 -1.84
CA LEU A 35 5.19 16.41 -2.85
C LEU A 35 5.88 15.39 -3.76
N SER A 36 7.12 15.65 -4.20
CA SER A 36 7.85 14.70 -5.04
C SER A 36 8.10 13.37 -4.32
N CYS A 37 8.29 13.41 -3.02
CA CYS A 37 8.42 12.20 -2.21
C CYS A 37 7.10 11.39 -2.19
N SER A 38 5.98 12.07 -2.00
CA SER A 38 4.67 11.41 -2.00
C SER A 38 4.34 10.80 -3.34
N MET A 39 4.70 11.49 -4.43
CA MET A 39 4.51 10.98 -5.80
C MET A 39 5.38 9.75 -6.06
N ALA A 40 6.62 9.74 -5.61
CA ALA A 40 7.52 8.60 -5.78
C ALA A 40 7.00 7.36 -5.03
N ILE A 41 6.49 7.55 -3.82
CA ILE A 41 5.89 6.45 -3.04
C ILE A 41 4.63 5.94 -3.72
N GLU A 42 3.76 6.83 -4.16
CA GLU A 42 2.55 6.45 -4.88
C GLU A 42 2.88 5.65 -6.13
N ASP A 43 3.81 6.13 -6.95
CA ASP A 43 4.19 5.47 -8.20
C ASP A 43 4.72 4.06 -7.97
N ILE A 44 5.59 3.86 -6.99
CA ILE A 44 6.14 2.53 -6.73
C ILE A 44 5.07 1.56 -6.21
N LEU A 45 4.09 2.08 -5.48
CA LEU A 45 3.01 1.24 -4.95
C LEU A 45 1.99 0.86 -6.03
N VAL A 46 1.61 1.78 -6.92
CA VAL A 46 0.67 1.45 -7.99
C VAL A 46 1.26 0.46 -9.01
N ASP A 47 2.59 0.42 -9.14
CA ASP A 47 3.27 -0.54 -10.01
C ASP A 47 3.41 -1.93 -9.40
N LEU A 48 3.16 -2.08 -8.11
CA LEU A 48 3.27 -3.35 -7.42
C LEU A 48 2.06 -4.23 -7.71
N ASP A 49 2.30 -5.44 -8.24
CA ASP A 49 1.24 -6.38 -8.55
C ASP A 49 0.39 -6.67 -7.31
N GLY A 50 -0.92 -6.63 -7.48
CA GLY A 50 -1.89 -6.87 -6.41
C GLY A 50 -2.37 -5.61 -5.71
N VAL A 51 -1.69 -4.48 -5.87
CA VAL A 51 -2.14 -3.19 -5.34
C VAL A 51 -3.23 -2.63 -6.24
N GLU A 52 -4.38 -2.31 -5.66
CA GLU A 52 -5.54 -1.82 -6.38
C GLU A 52 -5.74 -0.32 -6.22
N LYS A 53 -5.40 0.23 -5.05
CA LYS A 53 -5.66 1.62 -4.73
C LYS A 53 -4.62 2.15 -3.75
N VAL A 54 -4.15 3.36 -4.00
CA VAL A 54 -3.17 4.06 -3.16
C VAL A 54 -3.66 5.47 -2.90
N ALA A 55 -3.62 5.91 -1.64
CA ALA A 55 -3.91 7.28 -1.26
C ALA A 55 -2.82 7.75 -0.29
N ILE A 56 -1.99 8.69 -0.72
CA ILE A 56 -0.90 9.23 0.10
C ILE A 56 -1.33 10.59 0.67
N ASP A 57 -1.16 10.75 1.97
CA ASP A 57 -1.46 11.99 2.69
C ASP A 57 -0.14 12.62 3.15
N LEU A 58 0.33 13.60 2.38
CA LEU A 58 1.58 14.29 2.67
C LEU A 58 1.51 15.06 3.99
N LYS A 59 0.39 15.69 4.27
CA LYS A 59 0.21 16.51 5.47
C LYS A 59 0.36 15.69 6.75
N ASN A 60 -0.26 14.53 6.78
CA ASN A 60 -0.23 13.62 7.94
C ASN A 60 0.87 12.58 7.85
N LYS A 61 1.69 12.62 6.81
CA LYS A 61 2.79 11.68 6.58
C LYS A 61 2.33 10.23 6.71
N SER A 62 1.28 9.91 6.00
CA SER A 62 0.64 8.60 6.04
C SER A 62 0.18 8.17 4.64
N GLY A 63 -0.22 6.94 4.52
CA GLY A 63 -0.79 6.40 3.31
C GLY A 63 -1.81 5.33 3.60
N LYS A 64 -2.66 5.08 2.62
CA LYS A 64 -3.65 4.01 2.67
C LYS A 64 -3.53 3.20 1.39
N VAL A 65 -3.38 1.90 1.52
CA VAL A 65 -3.20 0.97 0.39
C VAL A 65 -4.25 -0.12 0.46
N THR A 66 -4.93 -0.31 -0.67
CA THR A 66 -5.87 -1.41 -0.87
C THR A 66 -5.22 -2.41 -1.82
N TYR A 67 -5.15 -3.66 -1.41
CA TYR A 67 -4.45 -4.70 -2.17
C TYR A 67 -5.12 -6.07 -2.04
N LYS A 68 -4.82 -6.93 -2.99
CA LYS A 68 -5.26 -8.34 -2.98
C LYS A 68 -4.29 -9.16 -2.14
N ALA A 69 -4.77 -9.66 -1.00
CA ALA A 69 -3.96 -10.43 -0.07
C ALA A 69 -3.43 -11.76 -0.63
N SER A 70 -4.10 -12.30 -1.66
CA SER A 70 -3.64 -13.51 -2.36
C SER A 70 -2.48 -13.24 -3.32
N VAL A 71 -2.21 -11.98 -3.68
CA VAL A 71 -1.18 -11.60 -4.65
C VAL A 71 0.02 -10.94 -3.98
N VAL A 72 -0.22 -10.08 -3.01
CA VAL A 72 0.82 -9.29 -2.33
C VAL A 72 0.53 -9.21 -0.83
N ASN A 73 1.53 -8.97 -0.03
CA ASN A 73 1.40 -8.81 1.41
C ASN A 73 2.01 -7.50 1.90
N MET A 74 1.77 -7.19 3.18
CA MET A 74 2.28 -5.96 3.81
C MET A 74 3.81 -5.87 3.74
N GLU A 75 4.49 -6.98 3.92
CA GLU A 75 5.95 -7.03 3.87
C GLU A 75 6.50 -6.60 2.50
N ALA A 76 5.86 -7.06 1.41
CA ALA A 76 6.23 -6.65 0.05
C ALA A 76 5.96 -5.17 -0.18
N ILE A 77 4.86 -4.64 0.34
CA ILE A 77 4.52 -3.21 0.27
C ILE A 77 5.59 -2.38 0.98
N GLU A 78 5.94 -2.75 2.20
CA GLU A 78 6.98 -2.06 2.96
C GLU A 78 8.34 -2.15 2.27
N LYS A 79 8.67 -3.29 1.70
CA LYS A 79 9.95 -3.54 1.04
C LYS A 79 10.20 -2.59 -0.13
N VAL A 80 9.21 -2.34 -0.98
CA VAL A 80 9.38 -1.44 -2.12
C VAL A 80 9.55 0.02 -1.68
N ILE A 81 8.91 0.43 -0.60
CA ILE A 81 9.05 1.78 -0.03
C ILE A 81 10.45 1.96 0.56
N VAL A 82 10.93 0.99 1.34
CA VAL A 82 12.28 0.99 1.90
C VAL A 82 13.33 1.06 0.79
N ALA A 83 13.13 0.30 -0.28
CA ALA A 83 14.07 0.20 -1.40
C ALA A 83 14.26 1.53 -2.15
N ILE A 84 13.29 2.42 -2.13
CA ILE A 84 13.41 3.74 -2.76
C ILE A 84 13.84 4.85 -1.78
N GLY A 85 14.16 4.51 -0.53
CA GLY A 85 14.78 5.42 0.40
C GLY A 85 13.88 6.05 1.45
N TYR A 86 12.70 5.48 1.72
CA TYR A 86 11.78 6.00 2.73
C TYR A 86 11.54 5.02 3.87
N ASN A 87 11.40 5.56 5.07
CA ASN A 87 10.93 4.79 6.22
C ASN A 87 9.44 4.47 6.04
N VAL A 88 9.03 3.31 6.47
CA VAL A 88 7.62 2.93 6.49
C VAL A 88 7.35 2.12 7.75
N ASN A 89 6.35 2.56 8.53
CA ASN A 89 6.03 1.94 9.81
C ASN A 89 7.29 1.87 10.69
N VAL A 90 7.68 0.70 11.18
CA VAL A 90 8.88 0.53 11.99
C VAL A 90 10.14 0.24 11.15
N LYS A 91 10.00 0.08 9.84
CA LYS A 91 11.12 -0.24 8.96
C LYS A 91 11.86 0.99 8.51
N LYS A 92 13.18 0.92 8.52
CA LYS A 92 14.07 2.00 8.09
C LYS A 92 14.34 1.92 6.59
N ALA A 93 14.49 3.08 5.96
CA ALA A 93 14.89 3.21 4.57
C ALA A 93 16.22 2.49 4.31
N ASP A 94 16.38 1.97 3.09
CA ASP A 94 17.68 1.51 2.63
C ASP A 94 18.66 2.69 2.65
N PRO A 95 19.81 2.58 3.36
CA PRO A 95 20.75 3.71 3.52
C PRO A 95 21.28 4.25 2.20
N GLY A 96 21.58 3.37 1.24
CA GLY A 96 22.09 3.78 -0.08
C GLY A 96 21.06 4.54 -0.87
N ALA A 97 19.81 4.05 -0.88
CA ALA A 97 18.70 4.72 -1.56
C ALA A 97 18.39 6.06 -0.91
N TYR A 98 18.39 6.13 0.42
CA TYR A 98 18.18 7.39 1.14
C TYR A 98 19.25 8.43 0.81
N ALA A 99 20.52 8.00 0.76
CA ALA A 99 21.64 8.90 0.42
C ALA A 99 21.51 9.50 -0.97
N ASN A 100 20.87 8.78 -1.90
CA ASN A 100 20.66 9.23 -3.27
C ASN A 100 19.40 10.07 -3.49
N LEU A 101 18.57 10.25 -2.44
CA LEU A 101 17.40 11.13 -2.55
C LEU A 101 17.82 12.58 -2.80
N GLU A 102 16.96 13.31 -3.50
CA GLU A 102 17.10 14.76 -3.60
C GLU A 102 17.06 15.38 -2.20
N ILE A 103 17.75 16.51 -2.04
CA ILE A 103 17.90 17.13 -0.73
C ILE A 103 16.54 17.48 -0.08
N CYS A 104 15.55 17.86 -0.87
CA CYS A 104 14.20 18.17 -0.37
C CYS A 104 13.46 16.91 0.14
N CYS A 105 13.91 15.73 -0.22
CA CYS A 105 13.33 14.45 0.21
C CYS A 105 14.04 13.87 1.44
N LYS A 106 15.16 14.45 1.84
CA LYS A 106 15.86 14.07 3.07
C LYS A 106 15.25 14.77 4.27
N LYS A 107 15.40 14.17 5.44
CA LYS A 107 14.93 14.78 6.69
C LYS A 107 15.66 16.12 6.92
N PRO A 108 15.01 17.09 7.62
CA PRO A 108 15.62 18.41 7.82
C PRO A 108 17.03 18.38 8.41
N GLU A 109 17.31 17.45 9.33
CA GLU A 109 18.63 17.28 9.96
C GLU A 109 19.71 16.81 8.99
N ASP A 110 19.30 16.23 7.83
CA ASP A 110 20.24 15.70 6.83
C ASP A 110 20.37 16.59 5.59
N GLN A 111 19.72 17.75 5.60
CA GLN A 111 19.77 18.72 4.50
C GLN A 111 20.94 19.67 4.60
#